data_b95301b481ca8028af76a294e7fac9ea
#
_entry.id   b95301b481ca8028af76a294e7fac9ea
#
_cell.length_a   1.000
_cell.length_b   1.000
_cell.length_c   1.000
_cell.angle_alpha   90.00
_cell.angle_beta   90.00
_cell.angle_gamma   90.00
#
_symmetry.space_group_name_H-M   'P 1'
#
loop_
_entity.id
_entity.type
_entity.pdbx_description
1 polymer ?
#
loop_
_entity_poly.entity_id
_entity_poly.type
_entity_poly.pdbx_seq_one_letter_code
_entity_poly.pdbx_strand_id
1 'polypeptide(L)'
;MILRRLAAALRRQDWPTVGLEIMIVVLGVFLGLQVNNWNVNRNDRAAEIEHLAALEQDIRFSIDSLEDIIHRMEDQQTQRAELYAYSIDPNAQMDGAELAFLLYRGLYQGAPLRMNLTTFDSLKSSGRLGVLKSNDLVSRLQALSERIGAEYRLNADELQIMTLYSDRMLVEHFPLGELFRRQTSFGDPMVPWLDEIRTEEDAPAFVKSIEFGNVVLYRSAFTQQRLRGSQELLSLCRDIQLLISERHATLGVSQ
;
A
#
# COMPACT_ATOMS: atom_id res chain seq x y z
N MET A 1 59.87 11.43 -55.28
CA MET A 1 60.91 11.74 -54.23
C MET A 1 60.33 11.84 -52.81
N ILE A 2 59.09 12.22 -52.62
CA ILE A 2 58.49 12.41 -51.28
C ILE A 2 58.31 11.07 -50.54
N LEU A 3 57.84 10.00 -51.20
CA LEU A 3 57.63 8.66 -50.58
C LEU A 3 58.93 8.01 -50.06
N ARG A 4 60.06 8.26 -50.71
CA ARG A 4 61.37 7.77 -50.26
C ARG A 4 61.88 8.47 -48.98
N ARG A 5 61.55 9.77 -48.83
CA ARG A 5 61.88 10.54 -47.61
C ARG A 5 60.97 10.12 -46.43
N LEU A 6 59.69 9.84 -46.72
CA LEU A 6 58.76 9.34 -45.73
C LEU A 6 59.16 7.95 -45.22
N ALA A 7 59.53 7.04 -46.13
CA ALA A 7 60.02 5.70 -45.77
C ALA A 7 61.35 5.73 -44.99
N ALA A 8 62.23 6.70 -45.29
CA ALA A 8 63.49 6.86 -44.53
C ALA A 8 63.27 7.50 -43.14
N ALA A 9 62.28 8.39 -43.00
CA ALA A 9 61.87 8.91 -41.70
C ALA A 9 61.24 7.85 -40.81
N LEU A 10 60.35 7.00 -41.38
CA LEU A 10 59.75 5.85 -40.66
C LEU A 10 60.75 4.78 -40.25
N ARG A 11 61.87 4.59 -40.98
CA ARG A 11 62.93 3.64 -40.60
C ARG A 11 63.88 4.12 -39.51
N ARG A 12 63.95 5.43 -39.27
CA ARG A 12 64.76 6.04 -38.19
C ARG A 12 63.96 6.28 -36.92
N GLN A 13 62.73 5.98 -36.93
CA GLN A 13 61.85 6.15 -35.77
C GLN A 13 62.10 5.01 -34.79
N ASP A 14 62.40 5.39 -33.57
CA ASP A 14 62.64 4.44 -32.43
C ASP A 14 61.29 3.82 -32.07
N TRP A 15 60.92 2.71 -32.74
CA TRP A 15 59.65 2.00 -32.56
C TRP A 15 59.35 1.63 -31.10
N PRO A 16 60.37 1.29 -30.25
CA PRO A 16 60.18 1.09 -28.82
C PRO A 16 59.68 2.36 -28.11
N THR A 17 60.21 3.51 -28.44
CA THR A 17 59.82 4.80 -27.84
C THR A 17 58.38 5.18 -28.23
N VAL A 18 58.03 5.02 -29.52
CA VAL A 18 56.66 5.27 -30.01
C VAL A 18 55.67 4.28 -29.36
N GLY A 19 56.06 3.03 -29.21
CA GLY A 19 55.26 2.02 -28.51
C GLY A 19 55.00 2.39 -27.05
N LEU A 20 56.05 2.90 -26.37
CA LEU A 20 55.96 3.35 -24.97
C LEU A 20 55.03 4.60 -24.85
N GLU A 21 55.13 5.56 -25.75
CA GLU A 21 54.26 6.76 -25.76
C GLU A 21 52.80 6.38 -25.98
N ILE A 22 52.53 5.48 -26.92
CA ILE A 22 51.17 4.98 -27.15
C ILE A 22 50.66 4.24 -25.92
N MET A 23 51.46 3.42 -25.28
CA MET A 23 51.12 2.69 -24.06
C MET A 23 50.76 3.65 -22.92
N ILE A 24 51.54 4.71 -22.71
CA ILE A 24 51.29 5.72 -21.69
C ILE A 24 49.95 6.42 -21.93
N VAL A 25 49.66 6.80 -23.19
CA VAL A 25 48.39 7.43 -23.57
C VAL A 25 47.20 6.48 -23.34
N VAL A 26 47.33 5.23 -23.78
CA VAL A 26 46.27 4.21 -23.58
C VAL A 26 46.01 3.94 -22.10
N LEU A 27 47.08 3.79 -21.31
CA LEU A 27 46.99 3.62 -19.85
C LEU A 27 46.34 4.85 -19.21
N GLY A 28 46.70 6.06 -19.61
CA GLY A 28 46.09 7.31 -19.10
C GLY A 28 44.61 7.40 -19.37
N VAL A 29 44.18 7.09 -20.60
CA VAL A 29 42.74 7.06 -20.97
C VAL A 29 42.03 5.94 -20.22
N PHE A 30 42.61 4.75 -20.13
CA PHE A 30 42.01 3.62 -19.41
C PHE A 30 41.82 3.92 -17.92
N LEU A 31 42.86 4.48 -17.25
CA LEU A 31 42.76 4.89 -15.84
C LEU A 31 41.70 6.00 -15.66
N GLY A 32 41.64 6.98 -16.55
CA GLY A 32 40.64 8.02 -16.52
C GLY A 32 39.21 7.45 -16.62
N LEU A 33 38.98 6.49 -17.51
CA LEU A 33 37.69 5.80 -17.64
C LEU A 33 37.36 4.97 -16.39
N GLN A 34 38.35 4.27 -15.79
CA GLN A 34 38.15 3.49 -14.58
C GLN A 34 37.76 4.36 -13.39
N VAL A 35 38.43 5.50 -13.20
CA VAL A 35 38.11 6.47 -12.13
C VAL A 35 36.71 7.04 -12.34
N ASN A 36 36.34 7.38 -13.58
CA ASN A 36 34.99 7.86 -13.88
C ASN A 36 33.94 6.77 -13.57
N ASN A 37 34.15 5.54 -14.04
CA ASN A 37 33.24 4.43 -13.79
C ASN A 37 33.10 4.12 -12.29
N TRP A 38 34.20 4.19 -11.54
CA TRP A 38 34.18 4.01 -10.10
C TRP A 38 33.33 5.08 -9.40
N ASN A 39 33.48 6.35 -9.80
CA ASN A 39 32.71 7.46 -9.24
C ASN A 39 31.21 7.33 -9.58
N VAL A 40 30.86 6.98 -10.83
CA VAL A 40 29.48 6.71 -11.25
C VAL A 40 28.88 5.58 -10.43
N ASN A 41 29.57 4.44 -10.29
CA ASN A 41 29.10 3.30 -9.51
C ASN A 41 28.91 3.64 -8.02
N ARG A 42 29.76 4.48 -7.46
CA ARG A 42 29.63 4.96 -6.08
C ARG A 42 28.39 5.83 -5.90
N ASN A 43 28.13 6.74 -6.83
CA ASN A 43 26.96 7.60 -6.79
C ASN A 43 25.66 6.80 -7.01
N ASP A 44 25.67 5.85 -7.95
CA ASP A 44 24.53 4.94 -8.19
C ASP A 44 24.19 4.14 -6.95
N ARG A 45 25.22 3.60 -6.26
CA ARG A 45 25.04 2.85 -5.03
C ARG A 45 24.47 3.72 -3.90
N ALA A 46 24.94 4.95 -3.74
CA ALA A 46 24.42 5.89 -2.75
C ALA A 46 22.94 6.23 -3.03
N ALA A 47 22.61 6.49 -4.29
CA ALA A 47 21.22 6.73 -4.72
C ALA A 47 20.32 5.51 -4.52
N GLU A 48 20.82 4.28 -4.79
CA GLU A 48 20.06 3.06 -4.54
C GLU A 48 19.75 2.90 -3.05
N ILE A 49 20.72 3.11 -2.15
CA ILE A 49 20.53 3.03 -0.69
C ILE A 49 19.47 4.03 -0.21
N GLU A 50 19.54 5.27 -0.68
CA GLU A 50 18.55 6.31 -0.33
C GLU A 50 17.13 5.91 -0.76
N HIS A 51 16.98 5.42 -1.99
CA HIS A 51 15.67 5.00 -2.48
C HIS A 51 15.15 3.72 -1.81
N LEU A 52 16.03 2.78 -1.47
CA LEU A 52 15.64 1.59 -0.70
C LEU A 52 15.15 1.96 0.70
N ALA A 53 15.80 2.90 1.38
CA ALA A 53 15.37 3.37 2.69
C ALA A 53 13.99 4.07 2.63
N ALA A 54 13.75 4.87 1.58
CA ALA A 54 12.45 5.50 1.37
C ALA A 54 11.36 4.47 1.01
N LEU A 55 11.66 3.48 0.16
CA LEU A 55 10.75 2.37 -0.15
C LEU A 55 10.42 1.54 1.09
N GLU A 56 11.40 1.30 1.96
CA GLU A 56 11.18 0.58 3.22
C GLU A 56 10.16 1.30 4.10
N GLN A 57 10.24 2.62 4.20
CA GLN A 57 9.26 3.42 4.96
C GLN A 57 7.86 3.35 4.34
N ASP A 58 7.74 3.47 3.01
CA ASP A 58 6.48 3.35 2.30
C ASP A 58 5.84 1.96 2.51
N ILE A 59 6.63 0.90 2.42
CA ILE A 59 6.16 -0.48 2.62
C ILE A 59 5.77 -0.74 4.07
N ARG A 60 6.55 -0.25 5.03
CA ARG A 60 6.23 -0.37 6.47
C ARG A 60 4.90 0.30 6.81
N PHE A 61 4.70 1.55 6.36
CA PHE A 61 3.43 2.24 6.51
C PHE A 61 2.27 1.42 5.91
N SER A 62 2.49 0.82 4.73
CA SER A 62 1.48 0.02 4.05
C SER A 62 1.16 -1.28 4.81
N ILE A 63 2.16 -1.92 5.41
CA ILE A 63 1.98 -3.11 6.29
C ILE A 63 1.13 -2.75 7.50
N ASP A 64 1.53 -1.71 8.25
CA ASP A 64 0.81 -1.28 9.47
C ASP A 64 -0.65 -0.92 9.14
N SER A 65 -0.87 -0.22 8.03
CA SER A 65 -2.22 0.15 7.57
C SER A 65 -3.05 -1.06 7.16
N LEU A 66 -2.44 -2.07 6.51
CA LEU A 66 -3.12 -3.31 6.12
C LEU A 66 -3.48 -4.17 7.34
N GLU A 67 -2.60 -4.27 8.32
CA GLU A 67 -2.88 -5.00 9.56
C GLU A 67 -4.05 -4.38 10.32
N ASP A 68 -4.07 -3.04 10.45
CA ASP A 68 -5.16 -2.30 11.09
C ASP A 68 -6.51 -2.47 10.33
N ILE A 69 -6.49 -2.42 8.99
CA ILE A 69 -7.72 -2.56 8.21
C ILE A 69 -8.25 -4.01 8.20
N ILE A 70 -7.36 -5.00 8.20
CA ILE A 70 -7.71 -6.43 8.31
C ILE A 70 -8.41 -6.66 9.64
N HIS A 71 -7.81 -6.22 10.75
CA HIS A 71 -8.40 -6.36 12.07
C HIS A 71 -9.79 -5.71 12.16
N ARG A 72 -9.94 -4.49 11.64
CA ARG A 72 -11.26 -3.82 11.59
C ARG A 72 -12.29 -4.59 10.77
N MET A 73 -11.90 -5.17 9.64
CA MET A 73 -12.81 -5.97 8.81
C MET A 73 -13.22 -7.27 9.50
N GLU A 74 -12.33 -7.90 10.25
CA GLU A 74 -12.62 -9.09 11.07
C GLU A 74 -13.60 -8.77 12.19
N ASP A 75 -13.39 -7.65 12.89
CA ASP A 75 -14.32 -7.16 13.91
C ASP A 75 -15.72 -6.89 13.31
N GLN A 76 -15.76 -6.22 12.16
CA GLN A 76 -17.02 -5.95 11.45
C GLN A 76 -17.75 -7.23 11.04
N GLN A 77 -17.02 -8.27 10.64
CA GLN A 77 -17.63 -9.56 10.32
C GLN A 77 -18.26 -10.22 11.55
N THR A 78 -17.57 -10.15 12.68
CA THR A 78 -18.12 -10.64 13.96
C THR A 78 -19.42 -9.90 14.33
N GLN A 79 -19.42 -8.58 14.27
CA GLN A 79 -20.58 -7.76 14.58
C GLN A 79 -21.75 -8.00 13.62
N ARG A 80 -21.49 -8.22 12.34
CA ARG A 80 -22.53 -8.59 11.35
C ARG A 80 -23.07 -10.00 11.61
N ALA A 81 -22.25 -10.94 12.03
CA ALA A 81 -22.73 -12.27 12.41
C ALA A 81 -23.72 -12.20 13.60
N GLU A 82 -23.42 -11.36 14.60
CA GLU A 82 -24.32 -11.11 15.74
C GLU A 82 -25.61 -10.43 15.28
N LEU A 83 -25.54 -9.39 14.46
CA LEU A 83 -26.70 -8.73 13.87
C LEU A 83 -27.57 -9.69 13.07
N TYR A 84 -26.95 -10.53 12.25
CA TYR A 84 -27.68 -11.50 11.44
C TYR A 84 -28.37 -12.57 12.32
N ALA A 85 -27.63 -13.12 13.30
CA ALA A 85 -28.21 -14.08 14.25
C ALA A 85 -29.39 -13.49 15.00
N TYR A 86 -29.26 -12.25 15.48
CA TYR A 86 -30.36 -11.52 16.10
C TYR A 86 -31.54 -11.34 15.16
N SER A 87 -31.31 -11.01 13.89
CA SER A 87 -32.36 -10.72 12.90
C SER A 87 -33.23 -11.94 12.56
N ILE A 88 -32.68 -13.14 12.59
CA ILE A 88 -33.39 -14.37 12.20
C ILE A 88 -34.05 -15.10 13.37
N ASP A 89 -33.68 -14.80 14.62
CA ASP A 89 -34.29 -15.41 15.81
C ASP A 89 -35.45 -14.53 16.33
N PRO A 90 -36.71 -14.97 16.20
CA PRO A 90 -37.87 -14.19 16.68
C PRO A 90 -37.89 -13.94 18.18
N ASN A 91 -37.21 -14.82 18.97
CA ASN A 91 -37.18 -14.74 20.42
C ASN A 91 -35.95 -14.03 20.97
N ALA A 92 -34.96 -13.75 20.15
CA ALA A 92 -33.78 -13.02 20.58
C ALA A 92 -34.14 -11.59 21.00
N GLN A 93 -33.62 -11.21 22.16
CA GLN A 93 -33.71 -9.85 22.68
C GLN A 93 -32.32 -9.23 22.68
N MET A 94 -32.25 -7.96 22.41
CA MET A 94 -31.01 -7.17 22.41
C MET A 94 -31.33 -5.79 22.95
N ASP A 95 -30.46 -5.28 23.81
CA ASP A 95 -30.55 -3.91 24.31
C ASP A 95 -30.39 -2.91 23.16
N GLY A 96 -31.16 -1.81 23.21
CA GLY A 96 -31.11 -0.78 22.17
C GLY A 96 -29.71 -0.16 21.99
N ALA A 97 -28.94 -0.02 23.07
CA ALA A 97 -27.57 0.48 23.02
C ALA A 97 -26.60 -0.52 22.38
N GLU A 98 -26.79 -1.81 22.63
CA GLU A 98 -26.02 -2.89 22.00
C GLU A 98 -26.33 -2.96 20.52
N LEU A 99 -27.61 -2.90 20.14
CA LEU A 99 -28.03 -2.87 18.74
C LEU A 99 -27.44 -1.67 18.01
N ALA A 100 -27.51 -0.46 18.59
CA ALA A 100 -26.94 0.75 18.01
C ALA A 100 -25.43 0.63 17.80
N PHE A 101 -24.71 0.04 18.75
CA PHE A 101 -23.28 -0.23 18.62
C PHE A 101 -22.97 -1.18 17.46
N LEU A 102 -23.69 -2.30 17.36
CA LEU A 102 -23.51 -3.29 16.29
C LEU A 102 -23.86 -2.72 14.91
N LEU A 103 -24.94 -1.92 14.81
CA LEU A 103 -25.34 -1.24 13.58
C LEU A 103 -24.25 -0.25 13.12
N TYR A 104 -23.76 0.57 14.04
CA TYR A 104 -22.71 1.54 13.72
C TYR A 104 -21.44 0.85 13.25
N ARG A 105 -20.92 -0.08 14.03
CA ARG A 105 -19.66 -0.76 13.74
C ARG A 105 -19.77 -1.72 12.55
N GLY A 106 -20.86 -2.47 12.49
CA GLY A 106 -21.06 -3.49 11.47
C GLY A 106 -21.50 -2.94 10.11
N LEU A 107 -22.38 -1.94 10.08
CA LEU A 107 -23.02 -1.48 8.84
C LEU A 107 -22.62 -0.07 8.41
N TYR A 108 -22.49 0.87 9.36
CA TYR A 108 -22.18 2.26 9.04
C TYR A 108 -20.67 2.51 8.89
N GLN A 109 -19.85 1.94 9.77
CA GLN A 109 -18.41 2.19 9.74
C GLN A 109 -17.75 1.49 8.55
N GLY A 110 -16.99 2.25 7.76
CA GLY A 110 -16.17 1.72 6.68
C GLY A 110 -14.74 1.37 7.13
N ALA A 111 -14.05 0.61 6.31
CA ALA A 111 -12.63 0.26 6.47
C ALA A 111 -11.85 0.67 5.20
N PRO A 112 -11.55 1.97 5.01
CA PRO A 112 -10.92 2.46 3.79
C PRO A 112 -9.48 1.96 3.68
N LEU A 113 -9.10 1.49 2.49
CA LEU A 113 -7.73 1.09 2.17
C LEU A 113 -6.81 2.31 2.13
N ARG A 114 -5.66 2.21 2.79
CA ARG A 114 -4.60 3.23 2.75
C ARG A 114 -3.27 2.56 2.45
N MET A 115 -2.68 2.92 1.31
CA MET A 115 -1.39 2.38 0.86
C MET A 115 -0.47 3.53 0.47
N ASN A 116 0.83 3.36 0.69
CA ASN A 116 1.83 4.32 0.25
C ASN A 116 2.84 3.66 -0.69
N LEU A 117 2.93 4.15 -1.93
CA LEU A 117 3.93 3.77 -2.92
C LEU A 117 4.58 5.01 -3.56
N THR A 118 4.63 6.12 -2.84
CA THR A 118 5.10 7.42 -3.35
C THR A 118 6.49 7.32 -3.95
N THR A 119 7.40 6.63 -3.30
CA THR A 119 8.79 6.43 -3.78
C THR A 119 8.81 5.63 -5.07
N PHE A 120 8.08 4.52 -5.15
CA PHE A 120 8.00 3.70 -6.37
C PHE A 120 7.37 4.47 -7.53
N ASP A 121 6.27 5.17 -7.31
CA ASP A 121 5.59 5.96 -8.33
C ASP A 121 6.46 7.12 -8.83
N SER A 122 7.24 7.75 -7.96
CA SER A 122 8.22 8.77 -8.32
C SER A 122 9.34 8.20 -9.20
N LEU A 123 9.89 7.04 -8.85
CA LEU A 123 10.91 6.36 -9.66
C LEU A 123 10.36 5.92 -11.02
N LYS A 124 9.13 5.43 -11.06
CA LYS A 124 8.45 4.98 -12.27
C LYS A 124 8.17 6.17 -13.20
N SER A 125 7.59 7.25 -12.69
CA SER A 125 7.23 8.43 -13.49
C SER A 125 8.43 9.20 -14.01
N SER A 126 9.54 9.21 -13.26
CA SER A 126 10.81 9.83 -13.69
C SER A 126 11.68 8.95 -14.60
N GLY A 127 11.24 7.70 -14.88
CA GLY A 127 12.03 6.74 -15.67
C GLY A 127 13.27 6.21 -14.96
N ARG A 128 13.37 6.38 -13.64
CA ARG A 128 14.55 6.06 -12.82
C ARG A 128 14.48 4.70 -12.13
N LEU A 129 13.57 3.81 -12.48
CA LEU A 129 13.48 2.47 -11.90
C LEU A 129 14.80 1.69 -11.97
N GLY A 130 15.65 1.96 -12.97
CA GLY A 130 16.98 1.36 -13.11
C GLY A 130 17.99 1.69 -12.00
N VAL A 131 17.66 2.61 -11.08
CA VAL A 131 18.43 2.86 -9.86
C VAL A 131 18.36 1.64 -8.94
N LEU A 132 17.21 0.99 -8.88
CA LEU A 132 17.04 -0.28 -8.16
C LEU A 132 17.66 -1.41 -8.97
N LYS A 133 18.74 -1.99 -8.49
CA LYS A 133 19.49 -3.03 -9.23
C LYS A 133 18.90 -4.44 -9.06
N SER A 134 17.90 -4.63 -8.19
CA SER A 134 17.19 -5.89 -8.01
C SER A 134 15.97 -5.95 -8.92
N ASN A 135 16.02 -6.79 -9.96
CA ASN A 135 14.90 -7.00 -10.88
C ASN A 135 13.69 -7.64 -10.16
N ASP A 136 13.94 -8.53 -9.20
CA ASP A 136 12.88 -9.17 -8.41
C ASP A 136 12.13 -8.14 -7.58
N LEU A 137 12.85 -7.22 -6.92
CA LEU A 137 12.23 -6.12 -6.17
C LEU A 137 11.37 -5.24 -7.08
N VAL A 138 11.89 -4.83 -8.24
CA VAL A 138 11.14 -4.00 -9.21
C VAL A 138 9.89 -4.74 -9.68
N SER A 139 9.99 -6.03 -10.00
CA SER A 139 8.85 -6.84 -10.45
C SER A 139 7.78 -6.96 -9.37
N ARG A 140 8.17 -7.18 -8.10
CA ARG A 140 7.23 -7.24 -6.97
C ARG A 140 6.56 -5.90 -6.69
N LEU A 141 7.29 -4.78 -6.79
CA LEU A 141 6.72 -3.44 -6.66
C LEU A 141 5.71 -3.13 -7.77
N GLN A 142 5.97 -3.57 -9.00
CA GLN A 142 5.02 -3.44 -10.11
C GLN A 142 3.75 -4.25 -9.84
N ALA A 143 3.89 -5.51 -9.43
CA ALA A 143 2.75 -6.37 -9.07
C ALA A 143 1.93 -5.77 -7.91
N LEU A 144 2.59 -5.21 -6.90
CA LEU A 144 1.94 -4.51 -5.79
C LEU A 144 1.14 -3.30 -6.29
N SER A 145 1.73 -2.46 -7.14
CA SER A 145 1.05 -1.28 -7.71
C SER A 145 -0.22 -1.65 -8.51
N GLU A 146 -0.16 -2.73 -9.30
CA GLU A 146 -1.31 -3.24 -10.05
C GLU A 146 -2.41 -3.79 -9.11
N ARG A 147 -2.01 -4.55 -8.09
CA ARG A 147 -2.95 -5.13 -7.12
C ARG A 147 -3.64 -4.06 -6.28
N ILE A 148 -2.92 -3.05 -5.83
CA ILE A 148 -3.48 -1.89 -5.12
C ILE A 148 -4.56 -1.22 -5.97
N GLY A 149 -4.33 -1.01 -7.26
CA GLY A 149 -5.32 -0.43 -8.16
C GLY A 149 -6.61 -1.25 -8.27
N ALA A 150 -6.51 -2.59 -8.20
CA ALA A 150 -7.69 -3.46 -8.16
C ALA A 150 -8.45 -3.34 -6.83
N GLU A 151 -7.74 -3.31 -5.71
CA GLU A 151 -8.36 -3.18 -4.39
C GLU A 151 -9.01 -1.80 -4.17
N TYR A 152 -8.45 -0.72 -4.72
CA TYR A 152 -9.12 0.59 -4.69
C TYR A 152 -10.45 0.59 -5.44
N ARG A 153 -10.57 -0.13 -6.56
CA ARG A 153 -11.85 -0.29 -7.27
C ARG A 153 -12.87 -1.05 -6.43
N LEU A 154 -12.47 -2.18 -5.82
CA LEU A 154 -13.36 -2.93 -4.91
C LEU A 154 -13.80 -2.09 -3.71
N ASN A 155 -12.90 -1.26 -3.16
CA ASN A 155 -13.26 -0.34 -2.08
C ASN A 155 -14.27 0.73 -2.53
N ALA A 156 -14.14 1.25 -3.75
CA ALA A 156 -15.10 2.19 -4.32
C ALA A 156 -16.48 1.54 -4.54
N ASP A 157 -16.51 0.31 -5.05
CA ASP A 157 -17.74 -0.47 -5.23
C ASP A 157 -18.43 -0.73 -3.87
N GLU A 158 -17.65 -1.06 -2.82
CA GLU A 158 -18.22 -1.22 -1.47
C GLU A 158 -18.81 0.08 -0.94
N LEU A 159 -18.13 1.22 -1.10
CA LEU A 159 -18.65 2.52 -0.68
C LEU A 159 -19.95 2.87 -1.41
N GLN A 160 -20.06 2.55 -2.70
CA GLN A 160 -21.29 2.74 -3.45
C GLN A 160 -22.43 1.88 -2.89
N ILE A 161 -22.16 0.63 -2.55
CA ILE A 161 -23.13 -0.28 -1.92
C ILE A 161 -23.55 0.22 -0.55
N MET A 162 -22.60 0.69 0.26
CA MET A 162 -22.91 1.32 1.56
C MET A 162 -23.92 2.45 1.37
N THR A 163 -23.64 3.39 0.49
CA THR A 163 -24.49 4.56 0.25
C THR A 163 -25.88 4.18 -0.28
N LEU A 164 -25.95 3.21 -1.21
CA LEU A 164 -27.22 2.84 -1.84
C LEU A 164 -28.13 1.99 -0.94
N TYR A 165 -27.56 1.14 -0.09
CA TYR A 165 -28.33 0.18 0.69
C TYR A 165 -28.22 0.39 2.19
N SER A 166 -27.00 0.40 2.75
CA SER A 166 -26.81 0.46 4.21
C SER A 166 -27.17 1.82 4.79
N ASP A 167 -26.67 2.91 4.21
CA ASP A 167 -26.92 4.26 4.71
C ASP A 167 -28.39 4.63 4.54
N ARG A 168 -28.97 4.30 3.37
CA ARG A 168 -30.38 4.52 3.12
C ARG A 168 -31.26 3.77 4.10
N MET A 169 -31.01 2.49 4.32
CA MET A 169 -31.73 1.66 5.28
C MET A 169 -31.62 2.22 6.71
N LEU A 170 -30.40 2.64 7.12
CA LEU A 170 -30.20 3.24 8.43
C LEU A 170 -30.98 4.55 8.61
N VAL A 171 -30.98 5.41 7.59
CA VAL A 171 -31.73 6.70 7.64
C VAL A 171 -33.24 6.48 7.65
N GLU A 172 -33.75 5.50 6.90
CA GLU A 172 -35.20 5.26 6.76
C GLU A 172 -35.81 4.50 7.95
N HIS A 173 -35.02 3.66 8.64
CA HIS A 173 -35.59 2.69 9.61
C HIS A 173 -35.01 2.77 11.02
N PHE A 174 -33.97 3.58 11.26
CA PHE A 174 -33.32 3.63 12.58
C PHE A 174 -33.26 5.05 13.14
N PRO A 175 -33.42 5.22 14.46
CA PRO A 175 -33.20 6.51 15.13
C PRO A 175 -31.69 6.81 15.16
N LEU A 176 -31.21 7.57 14.16
CA LEU A 176 -29.78 7.90 14.02
C LEU A 176 -29.19 8.56 15.27
N GLY A 177 -30.04 9.21 16.09
CA GLY A 177 -29.63 9.75 17.37
C GLY A 177 -29.00 8.70 18.29
N GLU A 178 -29.61 7.51 18.38
CA GLU A 178 -29.04 6.41 19.18
C GLU A 178 -27.79 5.83 18.54
N LEU A 179 -27.78 5.73 17.19
CA LEU A 179 -26.63 5.25 16.45
C LEU A 179 -25.36 6.08 16.72
N PHE A 180 -25.50 7.39 16.79
CA PHE A 180 -24.35 8.31 16.95
C PHE A 180 -24.07 8.75 18.38
N ARG A 181 -25.00 8.53 19.33
CA ARG A 181 -24.93 9.06 20.70
C ARG A 181 -23.62 8.73 21.43
N ARG A 182 -23.11 7.54 21.28
CA ARG A 182 -21.91 7.06 22.00
C ARG A 182 -20.69 6.93 21.10
N GLN A 183 -20.78 7.44 19.87
CA GLN A 183 -19.70 7.33 18.91
C GLN A 183 -18.75 8.53 19.04
N THR A 184 -17.46 8.25 18.98
CA THR A 184 -16.42 9.27 19.01
C THR A 184 -15.61 9.27 17.72
N SER A 185 -15.14 10.44 17.31
CA SER A 185 -14.18 10.63 16.25
C SER A 185 -13.00 11.41 16.80
N PHE A 186 -11.79 10.83 16.74
CA PHE A 186 -10.58 11.42 17.34
C PHE A 186 -10.67 11.72 18.84
N GLY A 187 -11.51 10.95 19.58
CA GLY A 187 -11.71 11.13 21.03
C GLY A 187 -12.87 12.06 21.42
N ASP A 188 -13.40 12.83 20.49
CA ASP A 188 -14.55 13.71 20.69
C ASP A 188 -15.86 13.04 20.23
N PRO A 189 -17.02 13.35 20.85
CA PRO A 189 -18.32 12.89 20.38
C PRO A 189 -18.54 13.29 18.92
N MET A 190 -19.02 12.37 18.08
CA MET A 190 -19.33 12.68 16.66
C MET A 190 -20.39 13.78 16.52
N VAL A 191 -21.36 13.80 17.45
CA VAL A 191 -22.44 14.79 17.49
C VAL A 191 -22.58 15.29 18.93
N PRO A 192 -21.76 16.28 19.38
CA PRO A 192 -21.65 16.69 20.78
C PRO A 192 -22.97 17.11 21.45
N TRP A 193 -23.86 17.77 20.69
CA TRP A 193 -25.16 18.25 21.21
C TRP A 193 -26.21 17.13 21.36
N LEU A 194 -25.93 15.91 20.86
CA LEU A 194 -26.89 14.82 20.84
C LEU A 194 -27.15 14.24 22.23
N ASP A 195 -26.16 14.29 23.12
CA ASP A 195 -26.30 13.80 24.50
C ASP A 195 -27.32 14.60 25.34
N GLU A 196 -27.65 15.81 24.90
CA GLU A 196 -28.63 16.66 25.54
C GLU A 196 -30.08 16.32 25.16
N ILE A 197 -30.28 15.50 24.11
CA ILE A 197 -31.60 15.15 23.57
C ILE A 197 -31.92 13.70 23.91
N ARG A 198 -33.11 13.47 24.51
CA ARG A 198 -33.64 12.11 24.73
C ARG A 198 -34.23 11.58 23.45
N THR A 199 -33.88 10.32 23.08
CA THR A 199 -34.43 9.57 21.96
C THR A 199 -35.05 8.27 22.46
N GLU A 200 -35.98 7.68 21.71
CA GLU A 200 -36.60 6.39 22.05
C GLU A 200 -35.59 5.26 21.86
N GLU A 201 -35.56 4.31 22.83
CA GLU A 201 -34.54 3.24 22.89
C GLU A 201 -35.00 1.92 22.26
N ASP A 202 -36.21 1.83 21.75
CA ASP A 202 -36.76 0.55 21.24
C ASP A 202 -36.13 0.16 19.89
N ALA A 203 -35.70 -1.12 19.82
CA ALA A 203 -35.19 -1.71 18.59
C ALA A 203 -36.29 -1.74 17.51
N PRO A 204 -36.07 -1.17 16.33
CA PRO A 204 -37.09 -1.14 15.28
C PRO A 204 -37.46 -2.57 14.84
N ALA A 205 -38.77 -2.83 14.64
CA ALA A 205 -39.24 -4.13 14.13
C ALA A 205 -38.60 -4.51 12.77
N PHE A 206 -38.11 -3.52 12.04
CA PHE A 206 -37.40 -3.70 10.77
C PHE A 206 -36.17 -4.61 10.87
N VAL A 207 -35.47 -4.66 12.03
CA VAL A 207 -34.30 -5.55 12.23
C VAL A 207 -34.64 -7.03 12.05
N LYS A 208 -35.89 -7.41 12.28
CA LYS A 208 -36.40 -8.78 12.08
C LYS A 208 -36.88 -9.05 10.64
N SER A 209 -36.67 -8.11 9.71
CA SER A 209 -37.09 -8.26 8.32
C SER A 209 -36.05 -9.03 7.49
N ILE A 210 -36.53 -9.68 6.43
CA ILE A 210 -35.66 -10.33 5.43
C ILE A 210 -34.77 -9.30 4.75
N GLU A 211 -35.27 -8.07 4.52
CA GLU A 211 -34.53 -6.99 3.90
C GLU A 211 -33.30 -6.60 4.71
N PHE A 212 -33.44 -6.43 6.02
CA PHE A 212 -32.32 -6.18 6.92
C PHE A 212 -31.29 -7.31 6.87
N GLY A 213 -31.73 -8.57 7.01
CA GLY A 213 -30.85 -9.73 6.92
C GLY A 213 -30.07 -9.79 5.61
N ASN A 214 -30.73 -9.47 4.48
CA ASN A 214 -30.08 -9.41 3.17
C ASN A 214 -28.99 -8.31 3.09
N VAL A 215 -29.23 -7.14 3.66
CA VAL A 215 -28.21 -6.07 3.70
C VAL A 215 -27.00 -6.52 4.52
N VAL A 216 -27.21 -7.13 5.68
CA VAL A 216 -26.12 -7.67 6.53
C VAL A 216 -25.29 -8.71 5.78
N LEU A 217 -25.94 -9.68 5.12
CA LEU A 217 -25.26 -10.73 4.35
C LEU A 217 -24.49 -10.16 3.17
N TYR A 218 -25.08 -9.22 2.45
CA TYR A 218 -24.46 -8.59 1.29
C TYR A 218 -23.21 -7.82 1.69
N ARG A 219 -23.28 -7.03 2.76
CA ARG A 219 -22.13 -6.34 3.35
C ARG A 219 -21.04 -7.33 3.80
N SER A 220 -21.43 -8.44 4.42
CA SER A 220 -20.48 -9.49 4.85
C SER A 220 -19.74 -10.12 3.67
N ALA A 221 -20.45 -10.41 2.57
CA ALA A 221 -19.84 -10.99 1.37
C ALA A 221 -18.77 -10.07 0.75
N PHE A 222 -19.06 -8.77 0.63
CA PHE A 222 -18.08 -7.78 0.13
C PHE A 222 -16.88 -7.62 1.04
N THR A 223 -17.12 -7.49 2.36
CA THR A 223 -16.02 -7.39 3.32
C THR A 223 -15.15 -8.65 3.30
N GLN A 224 -15.73 -9.84 3.13
CA GLN A 224 -14.97 -11.08 3.01
C GLN A 224 -14.07 -11.10 1.76
N GLN A 225 -14.55 -10.57 0.65
CA GLN A 225 -13.73 -10.45 -0.57
C GLN A 225 -12.57 -9.47 -0.35
N ARG A 226 -12.83 -8.31 0.24
CA ARG A 226 -11.80 -7.32 0.56
C ARG A 226 -10.78 -7.82 1.58
N LEU A 227 -11.24 -8.57 2.58
CA LEU A 227 -10.37 -9.18 3.59
C LEU A 227 -9.32 -10.08 2.94
N ARG A 228 -9.74 -10.95 2.00
CA ARG A 228 -8.81 -11.79 1.22
C ARG A 228 -7.82 -10.95 0.41
N GLY A 229 -8.30 -9.95 -0.32
CA GLY A 229 -7.43 -9.07 -1.10
C GLY A 229 -6.42 -8.30 -0.24
N SER A 230 -6.84 -7.81 0.93
CA SER A 230 -5.95 -7.14 1.88
C SER A 230 -4.89 -8.09 2.47
N GLN A 231 -5.26 -9.35 2.76
CA GLN A 231 -4.30 -10.37 3.22
C GLN A 231 -3.27 -10.71 2.13
N GLU A 232 -3.68 -10.80 0.87
CA GLU A 232 -2.75 -10.98 -0.27
C GLU A 232 -1.81 -9.77 -0.44
N LEU A 233 -2.33 -8.53 -0.31
CA LEU A 233 -1.50 -7.32 -0.33
C LEU A 233 -0.50 -7.31 0.83
N LEU A 234 -0.92 -7.69 2.04
CA LEU A 234 -0.05 -7.77 3.21
C LEU A 234 1.10 -8.76 2.99
N SER A 235 0.78 -9.95 2.45
CA SER A 235 1.81 -10.95 2.09
C SER A 235 2.81 -10.37 1.09
N LEU A 236 2.33 -9.70 0.04
CA LEU A 236 3.20 -9.11 -0.98
C LEU A 236 4.08 -7.98 -0.42
N CYS A 237 3.55 -7.14 0.48
CA CYS A 237 4.33 -6.11 1.16
C CYS A 237 5.44 -6.72 2.04
N ARG A 238 5.16 -7.80 2.75
CA ARG A 238 6.16 -8.52 3.55
C ARG A 238 7.26 -9.15 2.68
N ASP A 239 6.90 -9.74 1.54
CA ASP A 239 7.87 -10.25 0.56
C ASP A 239 8.80 -9.12 0.07
N ILE A 240 8.23 -7.96 -0.26
CA ILE A 240 9.01 -6.78 -0.68
C ILE A 240 9.93 -6.29 0.43
N GLN A 241 9.46 -6.25 1.67
CA GLN A 241 10.26 -5.87 2.83
C GLN A 241 11.48 -6.79 3.00
N LEU A 242 11.30 -8.09 2.81
CA LEU A 242 12.41 -9.05 2.83
C LEU A 242 13.42 -8.78 1.72
N LEU A 243 12.97 -8.55 0.48
CA LEU A 243 13.84 -8.23 -0.64
C LEU A 243 14.64 -6.93 -0.43
N ILE A 244 14.03 -5.91 0.19
CA ILE A 244 14.72 -4.67 0.56
C ILE A 244 15.80 -4.96 1.61
N SER A 245 15.47 -5.74 2.64
CA SER A 245 16.44 -6.12 3.70
C SER A 245 17.62 -6.91 3.14
N GLU A 246 17.38 -7.89 2.27
CA GLU A 246 18.42 -8.67 1.59
C GLU A 246 19.30 -7.76 0.73
N ARG A 247 18.69 -6.79 0.04
CA ARG A 247 19.45 -5.84 -0.77
C ARG A 247 20.31 -4.90 0.08
N HIS A 248 19.79 -4.40 1.20
CA HIS A 248 20.60 -3.63 2.18
C HIS A 248 21.80 -4.42 2.68
N ALA A 249 21.60 -5.71 3.03
CA ALA A 249 22.71 -6.57 3.46
C ALA A 249 23.79 -6.72 2.37
N THR A 250 23.39 -6.90 1.10
CA THR A 250 24.35 -6.98 -0.03
C THR A 250 25.10 -5.67 -0.28
N LEU A 251 24.47 -4.54 0.08
CA LEU A 251 25.09 -3.22 0.00
C LEU A 251 25.93 -2.86 1.24
N GLY A 252 26.00 -3.74 2.26
CA GLY A 252 26.77 -3.51 3.49
C GLY A 252 26.21 -2.40 4.37
N VAL A 253 24.90 -2.13 4.27
CA VAL A 253 24.18 -1.24 5.17
C VAL A 253 23.71 -2.09 6.34
N SER A 254 24.31 -1.91 7.53
CA SER A 254 23.78 -2.47 8.79
C SER A 254 22.52 -1.70 9.19
N GLN A 255 21.46 -2.42 9.51
CA GLN A 255 20.21 -1.87 10.05
C GLN A 255 20.44 -1.25 11.44
#